data_32a6f3aa11e838ddfffc8c2b24e26fef
#
_entry.id   32a6f3aa11e838ddfffc8c2b24e26fef
#
_cell.length_a   1.000
_cell.length_b   1.000
_cell.length_c   1.000
_cell.angle_alpha   90.00
_cell.angle_beta   90.00
_cell.angle_gamma   90.00
#
_symmetry.space_group_name_H-M   'P 1'
#
loop_
_entity.id
_entity.type
_entity.pdbx_description
1 polymer ?
#
loop_
_entity_poly.entity_id
_entity_poly.type
_entity_poly.pdbx_seq_one_letter_code
_entity_poly.pdbx_strand_id
1 'polypeptide(L)'
;MNDDRTAPETTPSAPPGPTAATEPQALAAGLHGNVEMLMEPAVGFLGPETTVAGALDYLVHALPEGGITYLYVVDSEQRLIGVVAMRDLLLSRPGQTLQEVMTASPFAFRPDTSMSEAMQSALNRRHRLYPVVSDEGTLLGLVMGWRLFEHLATEISAQTGSMVGVDREERTHTPIWQAFKMRHPWLQVNLLTAFAAAFVVGMFEDTITRIVALAAFLPVLAGQSGNTGCQALAITLRGLTLGELADYPVRNLLRKEITLGAL
;
A
#
# COMPACT_ATOMS: atom_id res chain seq x y z
N MET A 1 -23.23 33.77 59.03
CA MET A 1 -21.98 34.47 58.69
C MET A 1 -20.90 33.42 58.68
N ASN A 2 -20.69 32.75 57.57
CA ASN A 2 -19.45 32.17 57.11
C ASN A 2 -19.67 31.71 55.68
N ASP A 3 -19.03 32.44 54.82
CA ASP A 3 -19.08 32.27 53.37
C ASP A 3 -17.89 31.32 53.05
N ASP A 4 -18.18 30.07 52.72
CA ASP A 4 -17.18 29.09 52.31
C ASP A 4 -17.29 28.83 50.81
N ARG A 5 -16.55 29.65 50.02
CA ARG A 5 -16.41 29.50 48.58
C ARG A 5 -15.37 28.42 48.31
N THR A 6 -15.83 27.22 48.06
CA THR A 6 -14.99 26.18 47.44
C THR A 6 -14.72 26.55 45.98
N ALA A 7 -13.43 26.71 45.65
CA ALA A 7 -12.92 26.91 44.30
C ALA A 7 -13.23 25.70 43.42
N PRO A 8 -13.52 25.89 42.11
CA PRO A 8 -13.72 24.78 41.22
C PRO A 8 -12.39 24.06 40.93
N GLU A 9 -12.37 22.74 41.15
CA GLU A 9 -11.29 21.86 40.68
C GLU A 9 -11.14 21.96 39.17
N THR A 10 -9.97 22.38 38.72
CA THR A 10 -9.58 22.34 37.33
C THR A 10 -9.31 20.89 36.93
N THR A 11 -10.26 20.28 36.23
CA THR A 11 -10.08 19.02 35.51
C THR A 11 -8.97 19.25 34.45
N PRO A 12 -7.94 18.40 34.35
CA PRO A 12 -6.97 18.49 33.28
C PRO A 12 -7.66 18.22 31.94
N SER A 13 -7.54 19.16 31.02
CA SER A 13 -8.05 19.03 29.65
C SER A 13 -7.41 17.81 28.98
N ALA A 14 -8.26 16.91 28.48
CA ALA A 14 -7.82 15.81 27.63
C ALA A 14 -6.99 16.35 26.45
N PRO A 15 -5.94 15.66 26.01
CA PRO A 15 -5.20 16.05 24.83
C PRO A 15 -6.16 16.07 23.63
N PRO A 16 -5.97 17.01 22.66
CA PRO A 16 -6.81 17.07 21.48
C PRO A 16 -6.74 15.75 20.73
N GLY A 17 -7.90 15.14 20.52
CA GLY A 17 -8.04 13.94 19.70
C GLY A 17 -7.47 14.20 18.30
N PRO A 18 -7.03 13.16 17.61
CA PRO A 18 -6.46 13.31 16.26
C PRO A 18 -7.52 13.98 15.38
N THR A 19 -7.14 15.14 14.87
CA THR A 19 -7.94 15.91 13.90
C THR A 19 -8.23 14.99 12.72
N ALA A 20 -9.51 14.79 12.42
CA ALA A 20 -10.00 14.11 11.22
C ALA A 20 -9.65 14.97 9.99
N ALA A 21 -8.38 15.06 9.68
CA ALA A 21 -7.87 15.67 8.47
C ALA A 21 -6.92 14.67 7.84
N THR A 22 -7.24 14.31 6.63
CA THR A 22 -6.30 13.75 5.67
C THR A 22 -6.49 12.28 5.27
N GLU A 23 -7.71 11.77 5.22
CA GLU A 23 -7.96 10.53 4.44
C GLU A 23 -7.69 10.67 2.92
N PRO A 24 -7.93 11.83 2.24
CA PRO A 24 -7.66 11.94 0.80
C PRO A 24 -6.18 12.12 0.42
N GLN A 25 -5.35 12.65 1.31
CA GLN A 25 -3.93 12.92 1.00
C GLN A 25 -3.03 11.70 1.18
N ALA A 26 -3.35 10.79 2.09
CA ALA A 26 -2.62 9.53 2.25
C ALA A 26 -2.84 8.56 1.07
N LEU A 27 -3.98 8.66 0.38
CA LEU A 27 -4.28 7.84 -0.82
C LEU A 27 -3.55 8.32 -2.09
N ALA A 28 -3.06 9.57 -2.11
CA ALA A 28 -2.41 10.16 -3.28
C ALA A 28 -0.90 9.88 -3.39
N ALA A 29 -0.26 9.45 -2.30
CA ALA A 29 1.14 9.06 -2.31
C ALA A 29 1.27 7.61 -2.77
N GLY A 30 1.48 7.39 -4.04
CA GLY A 30 1.65 6.08 -4.66
C GLY A 30 2.74 5.21 -3.98
N LEU A 31 3.10 4.07 -4.59
CA LEU A 31 4.10 3.08 -4.12
C LEU A 31 5.45 3.65 -3.59
N HIS A 32 5.61 4.94 -3.61
CA HIS A 32 6.79 5.65 -3.12
C HIS A 32 6.74 6.01 -1.62
N GLY A 33 5.70 5.56 -0.89
CA GLY A 33 5.58 5.76 0.55
C GLY A 33 6.18 4.61 1.36
N ASN A 34 6.43 4.91 2.64
CA ASN A 34 6.87 3.94 3.64
C ASN A 34 5.69 3.56 4.54
N VAL A 35 5.87 2.50 5.30
CA VAL A 35 4.90 2.00 6.29
C VAL A 35 4.43 3.08 7.27
N GLU A 36 5.28 4.03 7.59
CA GLU A 36 4.95 5.17 8.45
C GLU A 36 3.70 5.93 8.02
N MET A 37 3.43 6.02 6.71
CA MET A 37 2.23 6.71 6.17
C MET A 37 0.90 6.05 6.54
N LEU A 38 0.90 4.75 6.79
CA LEU A 38 -0.28 3.97 7.16
C LEU A 38 -0.30 3.63 8.66
N MET A 39 0.70 4.09 9.40
CA MET A 39 0.85 3.79 10.81
C MET A 39 -0.19 4.54 11.64
N GLU A 40 -0.87 3.80 12.51
CA GLU A 40 -1.76 4.33 13.55
C GLU A 40 -1.10 4.18 14.92
N PRO A 41 -1.48 4.99 15.91
CA PRO A 41 -0.97 4.85 17.27
C PRO A 41 -1.19 3.43 17.81
N ALA A 42 -0.20 2.88 18.50
CA ALA A 42 -0.33 1.58 19.14
C ALA A 42 -1.36 1.66 20.27
N VAL A 43 -2.32 0.76 20.26
CA VAL A 43 -3.31 0.59 21.31
C VAL A 43 -3.28 -0.85 21.80
N GLY A 44 -3.60 -1.06 23.07
CA GLY A 44 -3.67 -2.40 23.65
C GLY A 44 -2.30 -3.06 23.83
N PHE A 45 -1.39 -2.41 24.58
CA PHE A 45 -0.11 -3.00 24.97
C PHE A 45 0.02 -3.04 26.50
N LEU A 46 0.59 -4.12 27.01
CA LEU A 46 0.77 -4.39 28.46
C LEU A 46 2.13 -5.04 28.71
N GLY A 47 2.56 -5.02 29.99
CA GLY A 47 3.79 -5.67 30.41
C GLY A 47 3.66 -7.20 30.49
N PRO A 48 4.79 -7.95 30.42
CA PRO A 48 4.80 -9.42 30.40
C PRO A 48 4.26 -10.05 31.70
N GLU A 49 4.42 -9.39 32.84
CA GLU A 49 3.98 -9.86 34.16
C GLU A 49 2.46 -9.67 34.39
N THR A 50 1.78 -8.99 33.50
CA THR A 50 0.31 -8.80 33.59
C THR A 50 -0.38 -10.15 33.47
N THR A 51 -1.30 -10.45 34.37
CA THR A 51 -2.10 -11.67 34.30
C THR A 51 -3.18 -11.58 33.22
N VAL A 52 -3.63 -12.72 32.72
CA VAL A 52 -4.76 -12.82 31.77
C VAL A 52 -6.00 -12.10 32.33
N ALA A 53 -6.31 -12.27 33.62
CA ALA A 53 -7.42 -11.56 34.27
C ALA A 53 -7.24 -10.04 34.25
N GLY A 54 -6.02 -9.55 34.55
CA GLY A 54 -5.69 -8.12 34.48
C GLY A 54 -5.74 -7.56 33.08
N ALA A 55 -5.31 -8.34 32.08
CA ALA A 55 -5.40 -7.96 30.69
C ALA A 55 -6.85 -7.86 30.20
N LEU A 56 -7.72 -8.79 30.59
CA LEU A 56 -9.14 -8.74 30.27
C LEU A 56 -9.85 -7.54 30.96
N ASP A 57 -9.50 -7.25 32.20
CA ASP A 57 -10.01 -6.07 32.92
C ASP A 57 -9.59 -4.75 32.23
N TYR A 58 -8.32 -4.67 31.81
CA TYR A 58 -7.81 -3.54 31.01
C TYR A 58 -8.60 -3.37 29.70
N LEU A 59 -8.87 -4.46 28.99
CA LEU A 59 -9.61 -4.43 27.71
C LEU A 59 -11.05 -3.90 27.90
N VAL A 60 -11.68 -4.21 29.03
CA VAL A 60 -13.05 -3.77 29.31
C VAL A 60 -13.13 -2.29 29.72
N HIS A 61 -12.13 -1.79 30.46
CA HIS A 61 -12.26 -0.49 31.15
C HIS A 61 -11.37 0.61 30.56
N ALA A 62 -10.26 0.27 29.91
CA ALA A 62 -9.24 1.25 29.51
C ALA A 62 -9.14 1.51 28.01
N LEU A 63 -9.82 0.72 27.17
CA LEU A 63 -9.69 0.86 25.74
C LEU A 63 -10.81 1.69 25.13
N PRO A 64 -10.48 2.59 24.18
CA PRO A 64 -11.48 3.27 23.39
C PRO A 64 -12.27 2.27 22.53
N GLU A 65 -13.49 2.64 22.14
CA GLU A 65 -14.36 1.84 21.28
C GLU A 65 -13.63 1.43 19.99
N GLY A 66 -13.28 0.16 19.87
CA GLY A 66 -12.61 -0.42 18.70
C GLY A 66 -12.37 -1.91 18.84
N GLY A 67 -12.44 -2.63 17.75
CA GLY A 67 -12.22 -4.08 17.74
C GLY A 67 -10.74 -4.43 17.91
N ILE A 68 -10.36 -4.97 19.05
CA ILE A 68 -9.00 -5.45 19.32
C ILE A 68 -8.87 -6.91 18.88
N THR A 69 -7.94 -7.16 18.00
CA THR A 69 -7.62 -8.51 17.53
C THR A 69 -6.40 -9.10 18.25
N TYR A 70 -5.46 -8.24 18.61
CA TYR A 70 -4.20 -8.59 19.25
C TYR A 70 -3.90 -7.65 20.41
N LEU A 71 -3.31 -8.20 21.46
CA LEU A 71 -2.72 -7.49 22.58
C LEU A 71 -1.20 -7.60 22.45
N TYR A 72 -0.50 -6.47 22.47
CA TYR A 72 0.94 -6.44 22.35
C TYR A 72 1.60 -6.46 23.71
N VAL A 73 2.70 -7.22 23.83
CA VAL A 73 3.45 -7.33 25.07
C VAL A 73 4.76 -6.56 24.91
N VAL A 74 4.98 -5.57 25.76
CA VAL A 74 6.17 -4.72 25.74
C VAL A 74 6.92 -4.83 27.07
N ASP A 75 8.24 -4.68 27.03
CA ASP A 75 9.08 -4.63 28.23
C ASP A 75 9.04 -3.25 28.89
N SER A 76 9.86 -3.08 29.95
CA SER A 76 9.98 -1.80 30.69
C SER A 76 10.53 -0.66 29.83
N GLU A 77 11.19 -0.95 28.70
CA GLU A 77 11.71 0.02 27.75
C GLU A 77 10.80 0.20 26.54
N GLN A 78 9.54 -0.26 26.63
CA GLN A 78 8.53 -0.22 25.55
C GLN A 78 8.94 -1.00 24.30
N ARG A 79 9.86 -1.95 24.41
CA ARG A 79 10.23 -2.81 23.28
C ARG A 79 9.23 -3.94 23.13
N LEU A 80 8.86 -4.22 21.89
CA LEU A 80 7.92 -5.29 21.55
C LEU A 80 8.57 -6.67 21.76
N ILE A 81 8.09 -7.40 22.75
CA ILE A 81 8.61 -8.74 23.08
C ILE A 81 7.65 -9.87 22.71
N GLY A 82 6.34 -9.57 22.57
CA GLY A 82 5.35 -10.58 22.26
C GLY A 82 4.04 -10.04 21.74
N VAL A 83 3.18 -10.93 21.29
CA VAL A 83 1.80 -10.68 20.90
C VAL A 83 0.90 -11.78 21.41
N VAL A 84 -0.26 -11.42 21.93
CA VAL A 84 -1.33 -12.36 22.34
C VAL A 84 -2.54 -12.14 21.45
N ALA A 85 -2.96 -13.19 20.74
CA ALA A 85 -4.21 -13.12 20.01
C ALA A 85 -5.39 -13.13 20.99
N MET A 86 -6.43 -12.35 20.70
CA MET A 86 -7.63 -12.29 21.57
C MET A 86 -8.22 -13.67 21.85
N ARG A 87 -8.21 -14.56 20.86
CA ARG A 87 -8.63 -15.94 21.03
C ARG A 87 -7.83 -16.68 22.11
N ASP A 88 -6.50 -16.53 22.08
CA ASP A 88 -5.62 -17.25 22.99
C ASP A 88 -5.72 -16.67 24.41
N LEU A 89 -5.90 -15.34 24.53
CA LEU A 89 -6.19 -14.68 25.79
C LEU A 89 -7.49 -15.23 26.45
N LEU A 90 -8.56 -15.37 25.66
CA LEU A 90 -9.85 -15.88 26.16
C LEU A 90 -9.84 -17.37 26.54
N LEU A 91 -8.94 -18.15 25.94
CA LEU A 91 -8.81 -19.59 26.23
C LEU A 91 -7.80 -19.89 27.33
N SER A 92 -7.03 -18.91 27.77
CA SER A 92 -6.02 -19.05 28.81
C SER A 92 -6.61 -18.97 30.22
N ARG A 93 -5.86 -19.48 31.22
CA ARG A 93 -6.30 -19.43 32.62
C ARG A 93 -6.09 -18.02 33.17
N PRO A 94 -7.04 -17.51 34.00
CA PRO A 94 -6.97 -16.14 34.52
C PRO A 94 -5.69 -15.77 35.27
N GLY A 95 -5.05 -16.74 35.91
CA GLY A 95 -3.82 -16.52 36.69
C GLY A 95 -2.52 -16.65 35.90
N GLN A 96 -2.56 -17.05 34.64
CA GLN A 96 -1.35 -17.08 33.78
C GLN A 96 -0.92 -15.64 33.44
N THR A 97 0.40 -15.46 33.27
CA THR A 97 0.96 -14.18 32.81
C THR A 97 0.91 -14.06 31.27
N LEU A 98 0.95 -12.83 30.76
CA LEU A 98 1.04 -12.61 29.31
C LEU A 98 2.31 -13.21 28.74
N GLN A 99 3.41 -13.25 29.50
CA GLN A 99 4.65 -13.90 29.08
C GLN A 99 4.48 -15.40 28.81
N GLU A 100 3.61 -16.08 29.57
CA GLU A 100 3.35 -17.53 29.40
C GLU A 100 2.45 -17.85 28.20
N VAL A 101 1.62 -16.89 27.77
CA VAL A 101 0.60 -17.10 26.73
C VAL A 101 0.92 -16.39 25.41
N MET A 102 1.92 -15.50 25.40
CA MET A 102 2.28 -14.73 24.22
C MET A 102 3.03 -15.58 23.18
N THR A 103 2.88 -15.21 21.94
CA THR A 103 3.82 -15.57 20.88
C THR A 103 5.00 -14.60 20.95
N ALA A 104 6.18 -15.11 21.29
CA ALA A 104 7.37 -14.28 21.42
C ALA A 104 7.94 -13.84 20.06
N SER A 105 8.61 -12.69 20.05
CA SER A 105 9.30 -12.12 18.87
C SER A 105 8.40 -12.05 17.63
N PRO A 106 7.25 -11.37 17.70
CA PRO A 106 6.34 -11.26 16.57
C PRO A 106 7.01 -10.51 15.43
N PHE A 107 6.58 -10.81 14.21
CA PHE A 107 7.00 -10.03 13.05
C PHE A 107 6.54 -8.57 13.20
N ALA A 108 7.43 -7.63 12.92
CA ALA A 108 7.16 -6.20 12.94
C ALA A 108 7.75 -5.53 11.70
N PHE A 109 7.12 -4.46 11.25
CA PHE A 109 7.69 -3.55 10.26
C PHE A 109 8.56 -2.49 10.92
N ARG A 110 9.41 -1.85 10.12
CA ARG A 110 10.07 -0.59 10.45
C ARG A 110 9.32 0.57 9.80
N PRO A 111 9.43 1.80 10.33
CA PRO A 111 8.78 2.97 9.71
C PRO A 111 9.22 3.21 8.27
N ASP A 112 10.50 2.96 7.98
CA ASP A 112 11.14 3.14 6.67
C ASP A 112 10.92 1.97 5.70
N THR A 113 10.27 0.86 6.14
CA THR A 113 9.92 -0.26 5.27
C THR A 113 9.11 0.25 4.08
N SER A 114 9.55 -0.07 2.87
CA SER A 114 8.85 0.36 1.66
C SER A 114 7.45 -0.26 1.58
N MET A 115 6.50 0.47 0.98
CA MET A 115 5.13 -0.02 0.82
C MET A 115 5.07 -1.34 0.03
N SER A 116 5.93 -1.49 -0.98
CA SER A 116 6.03 -2.72 -1.78
C SER A 116 6.44 -3.93 -0.93
N GLU A 117 7.47 -3.78 -0.09
CA GLU A 117 7.94 -4.83 0.82
C GLU A 117 6.91 -5.18 1.89
N ALA A 118 6.25 -4.15 2.44
CA ALA A 118 5.18 -4.34 3.42
C ALA A 118 4.00 -5.12 2.82
N MET A 119 3.58 -4.80 1.60
CA MET A 119 2.52 -5.52 0.90
C MET A 119 2.90 -6.97 0.61
N GLN A 120 4.11 -7.22 0.12
CA GLN A 120 4.59 -8.59 -0.13
C GLN A 120 4.64 -9.42 1.15
N SER A 121 5.13 -8.82 2.25
CA SER A 121 5.13 -9.45 3.57
C SER A 121 3.71 -9.74 4.07
N ALA A 122 2.76 -8.81 3.85
CA ALA A 122 1.37 -8.98 4.25
C ALA A 122 0.66 -10.08 3.47
N LEU A 123 0.91 -10.20 2.16
CA LEU A 123 0.37 -11.28 1.32
C LEU A 123 0.83 -12.67 1.80
N ASN A 124 2.09 -12.79 2.21
CA ASN A 124 2.67 -14.04 2.69
C ASN A 124 2.22 -14.41 4.11
N ARG A 125 2.11 -13.43 5.01
CA ARG A 125 1.85 -13.67 6.44
C ARG A 125 0.37 -13.63 6.81
N ARG A 126 -0.45 -12.82 6.11
CA ARG A 126 -1.91 -12.73 6.26
C ARG A 126 -2.38 -12.32 7.68
N HIS A 127 -1.59 -11.52 8.40
CA HIS A 127 -2.01 -10.98 9.69
C HIS A 127 -2.99 -9.81 9.50
N ARG A 128 -3.87 -9.59 10.49
CA ARG A 128 -4.82 -8.47 10.47
C ARG A 128 -4.17 -7.14 10.84
N LEU A 129 -3.17 -7.19 11.72
CA LEU A 129 -2.43 -6.04 12.23
C LEU A 129 -0.95 -6.37 12.22
N TYR A 130 -0.15 -5.38 11.90
CA TYR A 130 1.32 -5.45 11.89
C TYR A 130 1.87 -4.37 12.80
N PRO A 131 2.60 -4.72 13.85
CA PRO A 131 3.29 -3.74 14.69
C PRO A 131 4.43 -3.09 13.89
N VAL A 132 4.68 -1.81 14.21
CA VAL A 132 5.80 -1.03 13.68
C VAL A 132 6.72 -0.69 14.83
N VAL A 133 8.00 -1.01 14.69
CA VAL A 133 8.99 -0.83 15.73
C VAL A 133 10.17 0.03 15.25
N SER A 134 10.81 0.75 16.18
CA SER A 134 12.07 1.46 15.94
C SER A 134 13.24 0.50 15.71
N ASP A 135 14.43 1.04 15.42
CA ASP A 135 15.65 0.26 15.32
C ASP A 135 16.02 -0.45 16.63
N GLU A 136 15.66 0.14 17.76
CA GLU A 136 15.85 -0.42 19.10
C GLU A 136 14.76 -1.43 19.50
N GLY A 137 13.75 -1.62 18.65
CA GLY A 137 12.63 -2.54 18.89
C GLY A 137 11.46 -1.91 19.66
N THR A 138 11.46 -0.61 19.93
CA THR A 138 10.37 0.10 20.62
C THR A 138 9.12 0.12 19.75
N LEU A 139 7.97 -0.22 20.31
CA LEU A 139 6.68 -0.21 19.61
C LEU A 139 6.24 1.23 19.34
N LEU A 140 6.22 1.62 18.05
CA LEU A 140 5.86 2.96 17.60
C LEU A 140 4.38 3.06 17.20
N GLY A 141 3.84 2.03 16.58
CA GLY A 141 2.48 2.04 16.07
C GLY A 141 2.07 0.71 15.48
N LEU A 142 0.94 0.73 14.79
CA LEU A 142 0.34 -0.43 14.14
C LEU A 142 -0.07 -0.09 12.71
N VAL A 143 0.03 -1.05 11.81
CA VAL A 143 -0.52 -0.96 10.46
C VAL A 143 -1.58 -2.02 10.27
N MET A 144 -2.76 -1.60 9.85
CA MET A 144 -3.85 -2.52 9.55
C MET A 144 -3.61 -3.22 8.22
N GLY A 145 -3.65 -4.56 8.21
CA GLY A 145 -3.43 -5.35 7.01
C GLY A 145 -4.37 -4.99 5.85
N TRP A 146 -5.63 -4.66 6.14
CA TRP A 146 -6.59 -4.26 5.11
C TRP A 146 -6.21 -2.94 4.41
N ARG A 147 -5.55 -2.00 5.10
CA ARG A 147 -5.04 -0.76 4.48
C ARG A 147 -3.93 -1.04 3.46
N LEU A 148 -3.07 -2.02 3.74
CA LEU A 148 -2.08 -2.47 2.76
C LEU A 148 -2.75 -3.07 1.53
N PHE A 149 -3.83 -3.85 1.69
CA PHE A 149 -4.59 -4.41 0.56
C PHE A 149 -5.37 -3.35 -0.21
N GLU A 150 -5.95 -2.36 0.46
CA GLU A 150 -6.62 -1.22 -0.17
C GLU A 150 -5.63 -0.42 -1.03
N HIS A 151 -4.44 -0.18 -0.50
CA HIS A 151 -3.37 0.47 -1.23
C HIS A 151 -2.97 -0.33 -2.49
N LEU A 152 -2.80 -1.65 -2.36
CA LEU A 152 -2.53 -2.55 -3.47
C LEU A 152 -3.63 -2.51 -4.54
N ALA A 153 -4.90 -2.55 -4.14
CA ALA A 153 -6.03 -2.49 -5.06
C ALA A 153 -6.06 -1.17 -5.84
N THR A 154 -5.78 -0.06 -5.18
CA THR A 154 -5.66 1.27 -5.80
C THR A 154 -4.51 1.30 -6.80
N GLU A 155 -3.36 0.73 -6.45
CA GLU A 155 -2.19 0.67 -7.33
C GLU A 155 -2.45 -0.17 -8.59
N ILE A 156 -3.04 -1.36 -8.44
CA ILE A 156 -3.41 -2.22 -9.57
C ILE A 156 -4.40 -1.49 -10.51
N SER A 157 -5.35 -0.75 -9.95
CA SER A 157 -6.29 0.06 -10.72
C SER A 157 -5.58 1.19 -11.49
N ALA A 158 -4.64 1.87 -10.84
CA ALA A 158 -3.87 2.96 -11.45
C ALA A 158 -2.96 2.49 -12.59
N GLN A 159 -2.43 1.25 -12.51
CA GLN A 159 -1.60 0.68 -13.58
C GLN A 159 -2.32 0.61 -14.93
N THR A 160 -3.59 0.25 -14.93
CA THR A 160 -4.40 0.19 -16.16
C THR A 160 -4.49 1.57 -16.82
N GLY A 161 -4.67 2.63 -16.03
CA GLY A 161 -4.67 4.01 -16.52
C GLY A 161 -3.31 4.45 -17.06
N SER A 162 -2.22 4.11 -16.37
CA SER A 162 -0.87 4.52 -16.76
C SER A 162 -0.44 3.94 -18.11
N MET A 163 -0.96 2.77 -18.51
CA MET A 163 -0.70 2.17 -19.83
C MET A 163 -1.20 3.04 -20.99
N VAL A 164 -2.18 3.89 -20.76
CA VAL A 164 -2.77 4.80 -21.74
C VAL A 164 -2.55 6.28 -21.40
N GLY A 165 -1.64 6.55 -20.46
CA GLY A 165 -1.25 7.91 -20.09
C GLY A 165 -2.25 8.64 -19.21
N VAL A 166 -3.11 7.93 -18.48
CA VAL A 166 -3.94 8.49 -17.43
C VAL A 166 -3.15 8.54 -16.14
N ASP A 167 -3.14 9.70 -15.50
CA ASP A 167 -2.44 9.92 -14.24
C ASP A 167 -3.12 9.16 -13.09
N ARG A 168 -2.33 8.70 -12.12
CA ARG A 168 -2.81 7.95 -10.93
C ARG A 168 -3.75 8.77 -10.06
N GLU A 169 -3.55 10.08 -10.02
CA GLU A 169 -4.34 11.00 -9.21
C GLU A 169 -5.65 11.40 -9.88
N GLU A 170 -5.81 11.11 -11.18
CA GLU A 170 -7.01 11.46 -11.91
C GLU A 170 -8.21 10.61 -11.45
N ARG A 171 -9.30 11.29 -11.10
CA ARG A 171 -10.56 10.70 -10.65
C ARG A 171 -11.71 11.14 -11.56
N THR A 172 -12.83 10.44 -11.48
CA THR A 172 -14.05 10.75 -12.28
C THR A 172 -14.56 12.17 -12.07
N HIS A 173 -14.30 12.77 -10.92
CA HIS A 173 -14.70 14.13 -10.57
C HIS A 173 -13.58 15.18 -10.74
N THR A 174 -12.43 14.81 -11.30
CA THR A 174 -11.34 15.76 -11.59
C THR A 174 -11.81 16.81 -12.55
N PRO A 175 -11.61 18.12 -12.27
CA PRO A 175 -12.00 19.21 -13.16
C PRO A 175 -11.36 19.08 -14.55
N ILE A 176 -12.11 19.42 -15.61
CA ILE A 176 -11.70 19.24 -17.02
C ILE A 176 -10.31 19.84 -17.30
N TRP A 177 -10.03 21.04 -16.79
CA TRP A 177 -8.73 21.69 -17.01
C TRP A 177 -7.56 20.97 -16.34
N GLN A 178 -7.79 20.41 -15.18
CA GLN A 178 -6.79 19.61 -14.48
C GLN A 178 -6.55 18.27 -15.21
N ALA A 179 -7.63 17.57 -15.58
CA ALA A 179 -7.53 16.33 -16.38
C ALA A 179 -6.81 16.57 -17.72
N PHE A 180 -7.10 17.71 -18.39
CA PHE A 180 -6.38 18.09 -19.61
C PHE A 180 -4.87 18.25 -19.37
N LYS A 181 -4.45 18.95 -18.31
CA LYS A 181 -3.03 19.13 -17.98
C LYS A 181 -2.33 17.79 -17.68
N MET A 182 -3.03 16.85 -17.03
CA MET A 182 -2.50 15.54 -16.70
C MET A 182 -2.31 14.66 -17.94
N ARG A 183 -3.25 14.67 -18.88
CA ARG A 183 -3.23 13.81 -20.08
C ARG A 183 -2.42 14.41 -21.25
N HIS A 184 -2.39 15.75 -21.35
CA HIS A 184 -1.82 16.43 -22.51
C HIS A 184 -0.36 16.08 -22.82
N PRO A 185 0.57 15.99 -21.84
CA PRO A 185 1.95 15.59 -22.11
C PRO A 185 2.07 14.24 -22.81
N TRP A 186 1.32 13.24 -22.36
CA TRP A 186 1.28 11.92 -22.95
C TRP A 186 0.73 11.95 -24.38
N LEU A 187 -0.36 12.69 -24.61
CA LEU A 187 -0.95 12.85 -25.93
C LEU A 187 0.03 13.50 -26.91
N GLN A 188 0.85 14.48 -26.47
CA GLN A 188 1.87 15.10 -27.31
C GLN A 188 2.99 14.12 -27.67
N VAL A 189 3.47 13.30 -26.73
CA VAL A 189 4.46 12.24 -27.02
C VAL A 189 3.90 11.24 -28.04
N ASN A 190 2.65 10.81 -27.84
CA ASN A 190 1.98 9.92 -28.80
C ASN A 190 1.83 10.55 -30.19
N LEU A 191 1.46 11.83 -30.26
CA LEU A 191 1.35 12.55 -31.54
C LEU A 191 2.70 12.65 -32.25
N LEU A 192 3.78 12.93 -31.52
CA LEU A 192 5.12 13.00 -32.07
C LEU A 192 5.57 11.64 -32.63
N THR A 193 5.33 10.55 -31.91
CA THR A 193 5.65 9.20 -32.39
C THR A 193 4.81 8.82 -33.60
N ALA A 194 3.53 9.22 -33.66
CA ALA A 194 2.67 9.01 -34.81
C ALA A 194 3.19 9.78 -36.05
N PHE A 195 3.66 11.03 -35.90
CA PHE A 195 4.30 11.77 -37.00
C PHE A 195 5.60 11.14 -37.48
N ALA A 196 6.42 10.61 -36.56
CA ALA A 196 7.62 9.88 -36.93
C ALA A 196 7.29 8.63 -37.75
N ALA A 197 6.27 7.88 -37.35
CA ALA A 197 5.80 6.73 -38.14
C ALA A 197 5.23 7.15 -39.52
N ALA A 198 4.43 8.20 -39.57
CA ALA A 198 3.90 8.74 -40.82
C ALA A 198 4.99 9.20 -41.76
N PHE A 199 6.05 9.83 -41.23
CA PHE A 199 7.23 10.23 -42.03
C PHE A 199 7.92 9.02 -42.65
N VAL A 200 8.13 7.94 -41.89
CA VAL A 200 8.74 6.69 -42.42
C VAL A 200 7.85 6.09 -43.50
N VAL A 201 6.54 6.04 -43.33
CA VAL A 201 5.60 5.54 -44.33
C VAL A 201 5.68 6.41 -45.62
N GLY A 202 5.77 7.74 -45.46
CA GLY A 202 5.92 8.69 -46.57
C GLY A 202 7.17 8.46 -47.39
N MET A 203 8.29 8.00 -46.82
CA MET A 203 9.50 7.64 -47.57
C MET A 203 9.30 6.47 -48.54
N PHE A 204 8.26 5.68 -48.36
CA PHE A 204 7.91 4.53 -49.19
C PHE A 204 6.66 4.78 -50.07
N GLU A 205 6.23 6.04 -50.22
CA GLU A 205 5.02 6.42 -50.96
C GLU A 205 4.98 5.83 -52.37
N ASP A 206 6.08 5.93 -53.16
CA ASP A 206 6.17 5.37 -54.50
C ASP A 206 5.98 3.84 -54.51
N THR A 207 6.51 3.15 -53.51
CA THR A 207 6.41 1.69 -53.41
C THR A 207 4.97 1.30 -53.07
N ILE A 208 4.34 2.01 -52.13
CA ILE A 208 2.97 1.77 -51.68
C ILE A 208 1.98 2.07 -52.83
N THR A 209 2.22 3.13 -53.59
CA THR A 209 1.41 3.48 -54.76
C THR A 209 1.48 2.42 -55.86
N ARG A 210 2.66 1.80 -56.08
CA ARG A 210 2.81 0.70 -57.05
C ARG A 210 2.17 -0.61 -56.56
N ILE A 211 2.16 -0.86 -55.26
CA ILE A 211 1.64 -2.09 -54.66
C ILE A 211 0.59 -1.70 -53.60
N VAL A 212 -0.60 -1.29 -54.08
CA VAL A 212 -1.69 -0.80 -53.22
C VAL A 212 -2.07 -1.79 -52.09
N ALA A 213 -1.87 -3.08 -52.32
CA ALA A 213 -2.12 -4.10 -51.29
C ALA A 213 -1.31 -3.84 -50.00
N LEU A 214 -0.10 -3.20 -50.08
CA LEU A 214 0.69 -2.86 -48.89
C LEU A 214 -0.07 -1.91 -47.95
N ALA A 215 -0.81 -0.96 -48.52
CA ALA A 215 -1.60 0.00 -47.74
C ALA A 215 -2.66 -0.71 -46.87
N ALA A 216 -3.22 -1.82 -47.34
CA ALA A 216 -4.20 -2.60 -46.60
C ALA A 216 -3.61 -3.32 -45.37
N PHE A 217 -2.30 -3.60 -45.39
CA PHE A 217 -1.61 -4.25 -44.28
C PHE A 217 -1.15 -3.28 -43.18
N LEU A 218 -1.02 -1.98 -43.46
CA LEU A 218 -0.58 -1.00 -42.45
C LEU A 218 -1.42 -1.00 -41.16
N PRO A 219 -2.77 -0.97 -41.21
CA PRO A 219 -3.57 -1.04 -40.02
C PRO A 219 -3.42 -2.37 -39.27
N VAL A 220 -3.24 -3.48 -39.99
CA VAL A 220 -3.05 -4.81 -39.40
C VAL A 220 -1.73 -4.86 -38.60
N LEU A 221 -0.65 -4.42 -39.21
CA LEU A 221 0.66 -4.39 -38.57
C LEU A 221 0.71 -3.44 -37.38
N ALA A 222 0.13 -2.24 -37.52
CA ALA A 222 0.04 -1.27 -36.44
C ALA A 222 -0.80 -1.81 -35.25
N GLY A 223 -1.94 -2.46 -35.55
CA GLY A 223 -2.80 -3.07 -34.54
C GLY A 223 -2.10 -4.21 -33.79
N GLN A 224 -1.44 -5.12 -34.50
CA GLN A 224 -0.75 -6.26 -33.88
C GLN A 224 0.46 -5.84 -33.05
N SER A 225 1.29 -4.92 -33.56
CA SER A 225 2.44 -4.42 -32.80
C SER A 225 2.01 -3.69 -31.53
N GLY A 226 0.93 -2.90 -31.60
CA GLY A 226 0.34 -2.23 -30.44
C GLY A 226 -0.18 -3.22 -29.40
N ASN A 227 -0.93 -4.23 -29.83
CA ASN A 227 -1.47 -5.27 -28.93
C ASN A 227 -0.34 -6.04 -28.23
N THR A 228 0.67 -6.47 -28.98
CA THR A 228 1.82 -7.20 -28.41
C THR A 228 2.58 -6.33 -27.40
N GLY A 229 2.79 -5.04 -27.72
CA GLY A 229 3.43 -4.09 -26.82
C GLY A 229 2.62 -3.87 -25.52
N CYS A 230 1.30 -3.72 -25.62
CA CYS A 230 0.44 -3.59 -24.46
C CYS A 230 0.41 -4.86 -23.58
N GLN A 231 0.44 -6.04 -24.20
CA GLN A 231 0.51 -7.32 -23.47
C GLN A 231 1.83 -7.45 -22.69
N ALA A 232 2.95 -7.17 -23.33
CA ALA A 232 4.26 -7.22 -22.68
C ALA A 232 4.36 -6.19 -21.53
N LEU A 233 3.83 -4.98 -21.73
CA LEU A 233 3.77 -3.94 -20.70
C LEU A 233 2.91 -4.38 -19.52
N ALA A 234 1.73 -4.95 -19.77
CA ALA A 234 0.82 -5.41 -18.71
C ALA A 234 1.45 -6.51 -17.83
N ILE A 235 2.14 -7.48 -18.44
CA ILE A 235 2.84 -8.54 -17.71
C ILE A 235 4.00 -7.97 -16.90
N THR A 236 4.77 -7.04 -17.49
CA THR A 236 5.90 -6.40 -16.80
C THR A 236 5.44 -5.57 -15.59
N LEU A 237 4.40 -4.76 -15.75
CA LEU A 237 3.82 -3.97 -14.66
C LEU A 237 3.28 -4.86 -13.54
N ARG A 238 2.58 -5.94 -13.89
CA ARG A 238 2.11 -6.92 -12.90
C ARG A 238 3.26 -7.53 -12.10
N GLY A 239 4.32 -7.97 -12.79
CA GLY A 239 5.50 -8.55 -12.15
C GLY A 239 6.22 -7.55 -11.23
N LEU A 240 6.27 -6.27 -11.60
CA LEU A 240 6.81 -5.20 -10.75
C LEU A 240 5.95 -5.01 -9.49
N THR A 241 4.63 -4.92 -9.63
CA THR A 241 3.72 -4.71 -8.50
C THR A 241 3.72 -5.87 -7.51
N LEU A 242 3.80 -7.09 -8.02
CA LEU A 242 3.83 -8.29 -7.16
C LEU A 242 5.24 -8.62 -6.64
N GLY A 243 6.26 -7.85 -7.01
CA GLY A 243 7.64 -8.10 -6.59
C GLY A 243 8.28 -9.32 -7.27
N GLU A 244 7.63 -9.92 -8.27
CA GLU A 244 8.12 -11.13 -8.96
C GLU A 244 9.44 -10.90 -9.71
N LEU A 245 9.72 -9.64 -10.09
CA LEU A 245 10.95 -9.29 -10.82
C LEU A 245 12.18 -9.18 -9.92
N ALA A 246 12.03 -9.17 -8.60
CA ALA A 246 13.16 -9.20 -7.67
C ALA A 246 13.99 -10.50 -7.83
N ASP A 247 13.31 -11.62 -8.02
CA ASP A 247 13.91 -12.95 -8.14
C ASP A 247 14.00 -13.45 -9.59
N TYR A 248 13.38 -12.74 -10.56
CA TYR A 248 13.33 -13.16 -11.96
C TYR A 248 14.24 -12.29 -12.82
N PRO A 249 15.28 -12.87 -13.49
CA PRO A 249 16.20 -12.11 -14.31
C PRO A 249 15.49 -11.38 -15.44
N VAL A 250 15.66 -10.07 -15.54
CA VAL A 250 15.07 -9.21 -16.60
C VAL A 250 15.38 -9.74 -18.01
N ARG A 251 16.58 -10.33 -18.20
CA ARG A 251 16.97 -10.95 -19.48
C ARG A 251 16.04 -12.09 -19.89
N ASN A 252 15.54 -12.87 -18.95
CA ASN A 252 14.62 -13.97 -19.23
C ASN A 252 13.25 -13.46 -19.62
N LEU A 253 12.77 -12.40 -18.94
CA LEU A 253 11.54 -11.71 -19.30
C LEU A 253 11.64 -11.16 -20.73
N LEU A 254 12.70 -10.41 -21.03
CA LEU A 254 12.93 -9.83 -22.35
C LEU A 254 12.97 -10.91 -23.44
N ARG A 255 13.71 -12.00 -23.21
CA ARG A 255 13.78 -13.12 -24.15
C ARG A 255 12.40 -13.76 -24.40
N LYS A 256 11.62 -13.93 -23.34
CA LYS A 256 10.25 -14.45 -23.42
C LYS A 256 9.36 -13.56 -24.27
N GLU A 257 9.33 -12.25 -23.98
CA GLU A 257 8.47 -11.30 -24.70
C GLU A 257 8.89 -11.13 -26.17
N ILE A 258 10.19 -11.09 -26.47
CA ILE A 258 10.68 -11.08 -27.86
C ILE A 258 10.26 -12.36 -28.61
N THR A 259 10.36 -13.52 -27.96
CA THR A 259 9.97 -14.79 -28.59
C THR A 259 8.48 -14.82 -28.89
N LEU A 260 7.63 -14.36 -27.93
CA LEU A 260 6.20 -14.28 -28.10
C LEU A 260 5.80 -13.26 -29.18
N GLY A 261 6.50 -12.13 -29.27
CA GLY A 261 6.26 -11.13 -30.31
C GLY A 261 6.69 -11.57 -31.72
N ALA A 262 7.56 -12.59 -31.82
CA ALA A 262 8.01 -13.17 -33.10
C ALA A 262 7.14 -14.33 -33.60
N LEU A 263 6.28 -14.91 -32.73
CA LEU A 263 5.34 -15.98 -33.06
C LEU A 263 4.00 -15.43 -33.52
#